data_f5769483c6b22b9de3ab20b88bf75142
#
_entry.id   f5769483c6b22b9de3ab20b88bf75142
#
_cell.length_a   1.000
_cell.length_b   1.000
_cell.length_c   1.000
_cell.angle_alpha   90.00
_cell.angle_beta   90.00
_cell.angle_gamma   90.00
#
_symmetry.space_group_name_H-M   'P 1'
#
loop_
_entity.id
_entity.type
_entity.pdbx_description
1 polymer ?
#
loop_
_entity_poly.entity_id
_entity_poly.type
_entity_poly.pdbx_seq_one_letter_code
_entity_poly.pdbx_strand_id
1 'polypeptide(L)'
;MNAYPVTDAVTYVGADDPDLALFEGQYPVRPIGVSYNSYVITDQKIAVMDTVDARVTEAWLENLDYALDGRTPDYLIISHMEPDHAANIARLAALYPEMKLVGNAKTFVMLRQFFGPDAAPADHLVTVGEGDVLELGSHRLRFFLAPMVHWPEVMVTYEESEKLLFSADAFGRFGALSLTEKAPWAPQARRYYLNIVGKYGAQVQALLKKLASLPVEAILPLHGPVLTQEIGRCLELYDLWSSYRPEEPDRVLVAYASIYGHTKQAALALADLLTERGADVTTCDLTTTHVSDALTQAFCCGKLVLASVTYDGGLFPPMEELLNHLKAKNFQNRKIGLMENGSWAPQAARLMRARLEEMKNLTLCPTAVSIRSALNEGSRQQLQQLADELLAP
;
A
#
# COMPACT_ATOMS: atom_id res chain seq x y z
N MET A 1 -12.62 9.84 22.96
CA MET A 1 -12.11 8.51 23.37
C MET A 1 -12.59 7.50 22.35
N ASN A 2 -11.67 6.80 21.69
CA ASN A 2 -11.97 5.82 20.63
C ASN A 2 -11.44 4.42 20.99
N ALA A 3 -11.03 4.20 22.26
CA ALA A 3 -10.62 2.89 22.73
C ALA A 3 -11.80 1.92 22.76
N TYR A 4 -11.60 0.69 22.27
CA TYR A 4 -12.61 -0.36 22.29
C TYR A 4 -11.97 -1.74 22.44
N PRO A 5 -12.64 -2.71 23.11
CA PRO A 5 -12.12 -4.07 23.20
C PRO A 5 -12.16 -4.76 21.83
N VAL A 6 -11.03 -5.39 21.46
CA VAL A 6 -10.94 -6.31 20.33
C VAL A 6 -11.27 -7.72 20.78
N THR A 7 -10.71 -8.09 21.96
CA THR A 7 -11.01 -9.31 22.71
C THR A 7 -11.10 -8.96 24.19
N ASP A 8 -11.25 -9.95 25.05
CA ASP A 8 -11.24 -9.73 26.50
C ASP A 8 -9.88 -9.21 27.00
N ALA A 9 -8.78 -9.58 26.32
CA ALA A 9 -7.42 -9.19 26.71
C ALA A 9 -6.85 -8.06 25.86
N VAL A 10 -7.33 -7.85 24.64
CA VAL A 10 -6.77 -6.90 23.67
C VAL A 10 -7.70 -5.70 23.47
N THR A 11 -7.20 -4.51 23.75
CA THR A 11 -7.91 -3.24 23.54
C THR A 11 -7.23 -2.43 22.43
N TYR A 12 -8.01 -1.97 21.46
CA TYR A 12 -7.58 -0.95 20.50
C TYR A 12 -7.46 0.40 21.21
N VAL A 13 -6.33 1.07 21.03
CA VAL A 13 -6.05 2.39 21.63
C VAL A 13 -5.56 3.42 20.60
N GLY A 14 -5.56 3.09 19.31
CA GLY A 14 -5.14 3.97 18.24
C GLY A 14 -5.95 5.26 18.13
N ALA A 15 -5.60 6.08 17.15
CA ALA A 15 -6.28 7.36 16.89
C ALA A 15 -6.42 7.64 15.39
N ASP A 16 -7.50 8.32 15.03
CA ASP A 16 -7.79 8.77 13.68
C ASP A 16 -7.19 10.15 13.39
N ASP A 17 -6.73 10.37 12.15
CA ASP A 17 -6.46 11.68 11.55
C ASP A 17 -7.41 11.88 10.35
N PRO A 18 -8.67 12.30 10.59
CA PRO A 18 -9.68 12.43 9.54
C PRO A 18 -9.40 13.61 8.60
N ASP A 19 -8.62 14.60 9.03
CA ASP A 19 -8.32 15.81 8.29
C ASP A 19 -7.02 15.77 7.50
N LEU A 20 -6.26 14.68 7.60
CA LEU A 20 -5.02 14.50 6.85
C LEU A 20 -5.28 14.67 5.35
N ALA A 21 -4.55 15.59 4.73
CA ALA A 21 -4.68 15.84 3.30
C ALA A 21 -3.87 14.84 2.47
N LEU A 22 -2.61 14.64 2.86
CA LEU A 22 -1.64 13.80 2.15
C LEU A 22 -0.95 12.86 3.14
N PHE A 23 -1.10 11.56 2.96
CA PHE A 23 -0.31 10.55 3.64
C PHE A 23 1.09 10.51 3.03
N GLU A 24 2.13 10.40 3.86
CA GLU A 24 3.56 10.53 3.47
C GLU A 24 3.87 11.82 2.65
N GLY A 25 3.03 12.85 2.75
CA GLY A 25 3.19 14.07 1.98
C GLY A 25 2.90 13.94 0.48
N GLN A 26 2.46 12.78 0.00
CA GLN A 26 2.25 12.51 -1.43
C GLN A 26 0.91 11.83 -1.78
N TYR A 27 0.32 11.02 -0.93
CA TYR A 27 -0.90 10.29 -1.26
C TYR A 27 -2.14 11.02 -0.76
N PRO A 28 -3.01 11.56 -1.64
CA PRO A 28 -4.24 12.22 -1.22
C PRO A 28 -5.16 11.24 -0.49
N VAL A 29 -5.50 11.54 0.76
CA VAL A 29 -6.39 10.71 1.57
C VAL A 29 -7.69 11.41 1.97
N ARG A 30 -7.87 12.71 1.64
CA ARG A 30 -9.18 13.36 1.78
C ARG A 30 -10.18 12.76 0.79
N PRO A 31 -11.45 12.60 1.17
CA PRO A 31 -12.07 12.98 2.46
C PRO A 31 -12.09 11.87 3.51
N ILE A 32 -11.32 10.80 3.34
CA ILE A 32 -11.39 9.61 4.20
C ILE A 32 -10.39 9.59 5.35
N GLY A 33 -9.32 10.41 5.30
CA GLY A 33 -8.28 10.45 6.32
C GLY A 33 -7.47 9.16 6.44
N VAL A 34 -6.92 8.93 7.64
CA VAL A 34 -6.15 7.73 8.00
C VAL A 34 -6.37 7.39 9.48
N SER A 35 -6.20 6.14 9.87
CA SER A 35 -6.06 5.71 11.27
C SER A 35 -4.63 5.29 11.55
N TYR A 36 -4.14 5.58 12.74
CA TYR A 36 -2.88 5.07 13.29
C TYR A 36 -3.24 4.15 14.44
N ASN A 37 -2.98 2.86 14.25
CA ASN A 37 -3.45 1.86 15.19
C ASN A 37 -2.36 1.49 16.21
N SER A 38 -2.79 1.34 17.44
CA SER A 38 -2.01 0.83 18.55
C SER A 38 -2.93 -0.02 19.42
N TYR A 39 -2.37 -0.98 20.12
CA TYR A 39 -3.17 -1.92 20.94
C TYR A 39 -2.51 -2.13 22.28
N VAL A 40 -3.33 -2.48 23.29
CA VAL A 40 -2.86 -2.91 24.61
C VAL A 40 -3.28 -4.35 24.84
N ILE A 41 -2.33 -5.20 25.19
CA ILE A 41 -2.59 -6.57 25.64
C ILE A 41 -2.46 -6.59 27.17
N THR A 42 -3.56 -6.89 27.83
CA THR A 42 -3.65 -6.91 29.30
C THR A 42 -3.60 -8.35 29.82
N ASP A 43 -2.55 -8.69 30.56
CA ASP A 43 -2.35 -9.99 31.21
C ASP A 43 -1.64 -9.79 32.55
N GLN A 44 -0.88 -10.76 33.05
CA GLN A 44 0.03 -10.59 34.20
C GLN A 44 1.03 -9.47 33.93
N LYS A 45 1.56 -9.42 32.72
CA LYS A 45 2.32 -8.30 32.15
C LYS A 45 1.52 -7.63 31.06
N ILE A 46 1.70 -6.32 30.93
CA ILE A 46 1.01 -5.51 29.94
C ILE A 46 1.98 -5.18 28.79
N ALA A 47 1.55 -5.41 27.56
CA ALA A 47 2.26 -5.00 26.36
C ALA A 47 1.46 -3.95 25.57
N VAL A 48 2.12 -2.85 25.20
CA VAL A 48 1.64 -1.89 24.21
C VAL A 48 2.21 -2.29 22.85
N MET A 49 1.38 -2.35 21.82
CA MET A 49 1.77 -2.70 20.46
C MET A 49 1.85 -1.41 19.64
N ASP A 50 3.07 -1.00 19.31
CA ASP A 50 3.42 0.22 18.59
C ASP A 50 2.86 1.52 19.20
N THR A 51 3.24 2.66 18.63
CA THR A 51 2.70 3.98 18.98
C THR A 51 1.98 4.57 17.76
N VAL A 52 1.79 5.88 17.72
CA VAL A 52 1.07 6.57 16.66
C VAL A 52 1.83 7.79 16.17
N ASP A 53 1.37 8.41 15.07
CA ASP A 53 1.88 9.67 14.56
C ASP A 53 1.81 10.80 15.60
N ALA A 54 2.77 11.69 15.55
CA ALA A 54 2.87 12.84 16.47
C ALA A 54 1.63 13.76 16.45
N ARG A 55 0.91 13.81 15.34
CA ARG A 55 -0.31 14.63 15.19
C ARG A 55 -1.45 14.19 16.07
N VAL A 56 -1.51 12.92 16.42
CA VAL A 56 -2.61 12.33 17.19
C VAL A 56 -2.19 11.84 18.58
N THR A 57 -1.02 12.26 19.04
CA THR A 57 -0.41 11.86 20.31
C THR A 57 -1.34 11.98 21.50
N GLU A 58 -2.02 13.12 21.69
CA GLU A 58 -2.83 13.37 22.88
C GLU A 58 -4.07 12.47 22.89
N ALA A 59 -4.74 12.29 21.75
CA ALA A 59 -5.88 11.37 21.63
C ALA A 59 -5.47 9.92 21.91
N TRP A 60 -4.30 9.52 21.45
CA TRP A 60 -3.74 8.19 21.70
C TRP A 60 -3.41 7.98 23.18
N LEU A 61 -2.79 8.96 23.85
CA LEU A 61 -2.46 8.87 25.27
C LEU A 61 -3.72 8.79 26.16
N GLU A 62 -4.79 9.50 25.81
CA GLU A 62 -6.08 9.38 26.51
C GLU A 62 -6.66 7.97 26.35
N ASN A 63 -6.58 7.38 25.15
CA ASN A 63 -7.03 6.02 24.88
C ASN A 63 -6.17 4.97 25.64
N LEU A 64 -4.86 5.19 25.66
CA LEU A 64 -3.90 4.34 26.35
C LEU A 64 -4.13 4.35 27.88
N ASP A 65 -4.29 5.54 28.48
CA ASP A 65 -4.56 5.69 29.92
C ASP A 65 -5.87 4.97 30.32
N TYR A 66 -6.90 5.11 29.49
CA TYR A 66 -8.15 4.39 29.69
C TYR A 66 -7.96 2.86 29.67
N ALA A 67 -7.18 2.34 28.72
CA ALA A 67 -6.96 0.90 28.60
C ALA A 67 -6.06 0.34 29.72
N LEU A 68 -5.13 1.15 30.20
CA LEU A 68 -4.24 0.77 31.31
C LEU A 68 -4.95 0.74 32.68
N ASP A 69 -6.01 1.50 32.84
CA ASP A 69 -6.82 1.57 34.11
C ASP A 69 -5.95 1.69 35.36
N GLY A 70 -5.00 2.64 35.35
CA GLY A 70 -4.06 2.90 36.44
C GLY A 70 -2.90 1.90 36.55
N ARG A 71 -2.80 0.90 35.70
CA ARG A 71 -1.65 -0.01 35.59
C ARG A 71 -0.53 0.62 34.76
N THR A 72 0.66 0.07 34.85
CA THR A 72 1.82 0.48 34.04
C THR A 72 2.15 -0.61 33.00
N PRO A 73 2.52 -0.25 31.76
CA PRO A 73 2.94 -1.24 30.79
C PRO A 73 4.33 -1.79 31.12
N ASP A 74 4.52 -3.09 30.98
CA ASP A 74 5.81 -3.77 31.09
C ASP A 74 6.63 -3.70 29.83
N TYR A 75 5.95 -3.68 28.65
CA TYR A 75 6.57 -3.74 27.36
C TYR A 75 5.93 -2.77 26.36
N LEU A 76 6.78 -2.17 25.51
CA LEU A 76 6.38 -1.61 24.22
C LEU A 76 6.97 -2.50 23.11
N ILE A 77 6.10 -3.14 22.34
CA ILE A 77 6.48 -3.92 21.17
C ILE A 77 6.57 -2.98 19.97
N ILE A 78 7.72 -2.93 19.30
CA ILE A 78 7.97 -2.03 18.17
C ILE A 78 8.02 -2.87 16.91
N SER A 79 6.92 -2.91 16.18
CA SER A 79 6.81 -3.64 14.91
C SER A 79 7.45 -2.87 13.77
N HIS A 80 7.37 -1.51 13.80
CA HIS A 80 7.81 -0.63 12.74
C HIS A 80 8.35 0.70 13.27
N MET A 81 9.40 1.21 12.63
CA MET A 81 10.10 2.45 13.05
C MET A 81 9.75 3.67 12.20
N GLU A 82 8.80 3.57 11.27
CA GLU A 82 8.29 4.74 10.56
C GLU A 82 7.64 5.70 11.56
N PRO A 83 7.87 7.02 11.41
CA PRO A 83 7.44 8.01 12.42
C PRO A 83 5.95 8.02 12.75
N ASP A 84 5.10 7.57 11.85
CA ASP A 84 3.65 7.47 12.09
C ASP A 84 3.26 6.31 13.05
N HIS A 85 4.22 5.43 13.39
CA HIS A 85 4.10 4.40 14.41
C HIS A 85 5.14 4.53 15.52
N ALA A 86 6.20 5.32 15.32
CA ALA A 86 7.34 5.40 16.21
C ALA A 86 7.50 6.75 16.92
N ALA A 87 6.77 7.81 16.50
CA ALA A 87 6.99 9.18 16.98
C ALA A 87 6.88 9.33 18.51
N ASN A 88 6.10 8.48 19.17
CA ASN A 88 5.84 8.58 20.60
C ASN A 88 6.67 7.61 21.47
N ILE A 89 7.60 6.84 20.90
CA ILE A 89 8.39 5.86 21.66
C ILE A 89 9.16 6.55 22.81
N ALA A 90 9.89 7.61 22.53
CA ALA A 90 10.65 8.32 23.54
C ALA A 90 9.76 8.96 24.63
N ARG A 91 8.60 9.47 24.24
CA ARG A 91 7.61 10.02 25.17
C ARG A 91 7.06 8.95 26.09
N LEU A 92 6.71 7.80 25.54
CA LEU A 92 6.16 6.68 26.33
C LEU A 92 7.22 6.11 27.29
N ALA A 93 8.46 5.95 26.84
CA ALA A 93 9.58 5.52 27.69
C ALA A 93 9.84 6.50 28.84
N ALA A 94 9.68 7.80 28.62
CA ALA A 94 9.80 8.79 29.69
C ALA A 94 8.62 8.76 30.69
N LEU A 95 7.41 8.45 30.25
CA LEU A 95 6.23 8.29 31.11
C LEU A 95 6.30 7.00 31.96
N TYR A 96 6.89 5.94 31.42
CA TYR A 96 7.00 4.62 32.06
C TYR A 96 8.47 4.15 32.07
N PRO A 97 9.30 4.69 32.99
CA PRO A 97 10.75 4.45 32.97
C PRO A 97 11.18 3.00 33.16
N GLU A 98 10.33 2.14 33.75
CA GLU A 98 10.62 0.72 33.95
C GLU A 98 10.17 -0.16 32.76
N MET A 99 9.43 0.42 31.80
CA MET A 99 8.96 -0.29 30.61
C MET A 99 10.13 -0.69 29.72
N LYS A 100 10.10 -1.92 29.20
CA LYS A 100 11.10 -2.41 28.24
C LYS A 100 10.62 -2.24 26.81
N LEU A 101 11.55 -1.84 25.94
CA LEU A 101 11.31 -1.75 24.50
C LEU A 101 11.71 -3.08 23.86
N VAL A 102 10.77 -3.69 23.13
CA VAL A 102 10.96 -4.97 22.45
C VAL A 102 10.99 -4.73 20.95
N GLY A 103 12.06 -5.17 20.29
CA GLY A 103 12.23 -5.02 18.85
C GLY A 103 13.40 -5.84 18.34
N ASN A 104 13.63 -5.88 17.05
CA ASN A 104 14.82 -6.55 16.53
C ASN A 104 16.05 -5.64 16.51
N ALA A 105 17.22 -6.18 16.18
CA ALA A 105 18.47 -5.43 16.21
C ALA A 105 18.47 -4.18 15.32
N LYS A 106 17.77 -4.22 14.17
CA LYS A 106 17.66 -3.05 13.27
C LYS A 106 16.72 -1.99 13.83
N THR A 107 15.64 -2.40 14.52
CA THR A 107 14.75 -1.49 15.26
C THR A 107 15.56 -0.60 16.20
N PHE A 108 16.47 -1.18 16.98
CA PHE A 108 17.28 -0.41 17.93
C PHE A 108 18.38 0.43 17.29
N VAL A 109 18.85 0.07 16.10
CA VAL A 109 19.70 0.96 15.29
C VAL A 109 18.91 2.21 14.88
N MET A 110 17.69 2.03 14.34
CA MET A 110 16.83 3.14 13.92
C MET A 110 16.32 3.97 15.10
N LEU A 111 16.00 3.34 16.23
CA LEU A 111 15.64 4.03 17.47
C LEU A 111 16.69 5.08 17.85
N ARG A 112 17.98 4.71 17.82
CA ARG A 112 19.08 5.63 18.11
C ARG A 112 19.25 6.71 17.03
N GLN A 113 18.92 6.40 15.78
CA GLN A 113 18.99 7.40 14.70
C GLN A 113 17.90 8.47 14.85
N PHE A 114 16.68 8.09 15.25
CA PHE A 114 15.57 9.02 15.43
C PHE A 114 15.64 9.80 16.73
N PHE A 115 16.03 9.14 17.83
CA PHE A 115 15.89 9.71 19.18
C PHE A 115 17.24 9.93 19.90
N GLY A 116 18.35 9.63 19.25
CA GLY A 116 19.70 9.76 19.84
C GLY A 116 20.20 8.49 20.52
N PRO A 117 21.49 8.45 20.88
CA PRO A 117 22.13 7.27 21.45
C PRO A 117 21.56 6.84 22.79
N ASP A 118 21.01 7.80 23.56
CA ASP A 118 20.48 7.61 24.91
C ASP A 118 18.94 7.48 24.92
N ALA A 119 18.32 7.14 23.79
CA ALA A 119 16.87 7.02 23.64
C ALA A 119 16.22 6.06 24.64
N ALA A 120 16.93 5.02 25.07
CA ALA A 120 16.56 4.13 26.16
C ALA A 120 17.82 3.48 26.77
N PRO A 121 17.82 3.18 28.09
CA PRO A 121 18.89 2.40 28.72
C PRO A 121 19.07 1.04 28.03
N ALA A 122 20.31 0.57 27.93
CA ALA A 122 20.62 -0.68 27.22
C ALA A 122 19.95 -1.93 27.84
N ASP A 123 19.76 -1.94 29.16
CA ASP A 123 19.08 -2.99 29.92
C ASP A 123 17.56 -2.96 29.77
N HIS A 124 16.99 -1.90 29.20
CA HIS A 124 15.59 -1.80 28.82
C HIS A 124 15.30 -2.29 27.39
N LEU A 125 16.33 -2.61 26.60
CA LEU A 125 16.18 -3.10 25.24
C LEU A 125 16.11 -4.63 25.22
N VAL A 126 14.99 -5.18 24.79
CA VAL A 126 14.79 -6.62 24.59
C VAL A 126 14.87 -6.91 23.10
N THR A 127 16.02 -7.43 22.67
CA THR A 127 16.20 -7.81 21.26
C THR A 127 15.58 -9.18 20.98
N VAL A 128 14.71 -9.23 19.98
CA VAL A 128 14.04 -10.45 19.53
C VAL A 128 14.40 -10.77 18.08
N GLY A 129 14.35 -12.06 17.73
CA GLY A 129 14.63 -12.59 16.41
C GLY A 129 13.48 -13.44 15.87
N GLU A 130 13.76 -14.13 14.76
CA GLU A 130 12.79 -15.03 14.11
C GLU A 130 12.36 -16.16 15.02
N GLY A 131 11.07 -16.23 15.34
CA GLY A 131 10.47 -17.29 16.14
C GLY A 131 10.61 -17.13 17.65
N ASP A 132 11.29 -16.08 18.14
CA ASP A 132 11.39 -15.81 19.57
C ASP A 132 10.00 -15.55 20.16
N VAL A 133 9.85 -15.87 21.45
CA VAL A 133 8.58 -15.74 22.18
C VAL A 133 8.76 -14.91 23.44
N LEU A 134 7.86 -13.95 23.64
CA LEU A 134 7.72 -13.17 24.86
C LEU A 134 6.45 -13.61 25.60
N GLU A 135 6.60 -13.97 26.87
CA GLU A 135 5.48 -14.40 27.70
C GLU A 135 4.93 -13.25 28.55
N LEU A 136 3.62 -13.04 28.49
CA LEU A 136 2.92 -12.01 29.28
C LEU A 136 2.16 -12.63 30.47
N GLY A 137 2.06 -13.93 30.53
CA GLY A 137 1.30 -14.71 31.48
C GLY A 137 0.57 -15.84 30.74
N SER A 138 -0.73 -15.69 30.50
CA SER A 138 -1.51 -16.61 29.67
C SER A 138 -1.34 -16.35 28.18
N HIS A 139 -0.92 -15.15 27.77
CA HIS A 139 -0.67 -14.77 26.40
C HIS A 139 0.81 -14.88 26.06
N ARG A 140 1.10 -15.32 24.83
CA ARG A 140 2.44 -15.54 24.29
C ARG A 140 2.58 -14.86 22.94
N LEU A 141 3.54 -13.96 22.82
CA LEU A 141 3.83 -13.20 21.61
C LEU A 141 5.00 -13.84 20.87
N ARG A 142 4.74 -14.43 19.71
CA ARG A 142 5.77 -14.98 18.83
C ARG A 142 6.07 -13.99 17.71
N PHE A 143 7.38 -13.72 17.51
CA PHE A 143 7.85 -12.73 16.53
C PHE A 143 8.28 -13.38 15.22
N PHE A 144 7.91 -12.75 14.11
CA PHE A 144 8.34 -13.12 12.77
C PHE A 144 8.93 -11.90 12.07
N LEU A 145 10.17 -12.01 11.60
CA LEU A 145 10.82 -10.93 10.88
C LEU A 145 10.22 -10.80 9.47
N ALA A 146 9.83 -9.60 9.10
CA ALA A 146 9.21 -9.25 7.83
C ALA A 146 10.01 -8.14 7.10
N PRO A 147 11.33 -8.34 6.86
CA PRO A 147 12.18 -7.30 6.31
C PRO A 147 11.67 -6.82 4.95
N MET A 148 11.63 -5.49 4.77
CA MET A 148 11.12 -4.82 3.57
C MET A 148 9.60 -4.97 3.33
N VAL A 149 8.83 -5.29 4.38
CA VAL A 149 7.37 -5.20 4.34
C VAL A 149 6.89 -4.05 5.28
N HIS A 150 7.16 -2.68 5.02
CA HIS A 150 7.91 -2.27 3.81
C HIS A 150 9.30 -1.70 4.13
N TRP A 151 9.73 -1.63 5.40
CA TRP A 151 11.06 -1.21 5.85
C TRP A 151 11.90 -2.41 6.33
N PRO A 152 13.25 -2.25 6.46
CA PRO A 152 14.15 -3.39 6.70
C PRO A 152 14.06 -4.00 8.11
N GLU A 153 13.50 -3.28 9.08
CA GLU A 153 13.35 -3.71 10.48
C GLU A 153 11.99 -4.30 10.80
N VAL A 154 11.02 -4.22 9.88
CA VAL A 154 9.65 -4.64 10.16
C VAL A 154 9.60 -6.08 10.68
N MET A 155 8.81 -6.28 11.73
CA MET A 155 8.40 -7.58 12.24
C MET A 155 6.90 -7.63 12.44
N VAL A 156 6.32 -8.81 12.37
CA VAL A 156 4.94 -9.08 12.74
C VAL A 156 4.92 -9.93 14.00
N THR A 157 3.88 -9.76 14.81
CA THR A 157 3.72 -10.47 16.08
C THR A 157 2.48 -11.34 16.02
N TYR A 158 2.62 -12.62 16.33
CA TYR A 158 1.51 -13.57 16.45
C TYR A 158 1.26 -13.86 17.92
N GLU A 159 0.08 -13.51 18.39
CA GLU A 159 -0.40 -13.89 19.72
C GLU A 159 -1.03 -15.29 19.63
N GLU A 160 -0.44 -16.25 20.38
CA GLU A 160 -0.71 -17.68 20.21
C GLU A 160 -2.03 -18.14 20.83
N SER A 161 -2.50 -17.50 21.92
CA SER A 161 -3.65 -17.95 22.73
C SER A 161 -4.98 -17.65 22.01
N GLU A 162 -5.13 -16.43 21.52
CA GLU A 162 -6.31 -15.96 20.81
C GLU A 162 -6.12 -15.97 19.27
N LYS A 163 -4.92 -16.35 18.78
CA LYS A 163 -4.56 -16.47 17.35
C LYS A 163 -4.65 -15.14 16.61
N LEU A 164 -4.13 -14.09 17.19
CA LEU A 164 -4.16 -12.74 16.64
C LEU A 164 -2.86 -12.43 15.92
N LEU A 165 -2.96 -11.85 14.73
CA LEU A 165 -1.79 -11.40 13.96
C LEU A 165 -1.71 -9.87 13.99
N PHE A 166 -0.76 -9.31 14.73
CA PHE A 166 -0.34 -7.91 14.64
C PHE A 166 0.59 -7.78 13.44
N SER A 167 0.09 -7.24 12.35
CA SER A 167 0.69 -7.41 11.02
C SER A 167 1.58 -6.27 10.56
N ALA A 168 1.90 -5.32 11.45
CA ALA A 168 2.50 -4.05 11.07
C ALA A 168 1.65 -3.39 9.96
N ASP A 169 2.28 -2.81 8.93
CA ASP A 169 1.56 -2.19 7.81
C ASP A 169 0.90 -3.18 6.85
N ALA A 170 1.29 -4.44 6.91
CA ALA A 170 0.63 -5.44 6.09
C ALA A 170 -0.86 -5.52 6.44
N PHE A 171 -1.70 -5.67 5.41
CA PHE A 171 -3.16 -5.65 5.50
C PHE A 171 -3.78 -4.31 5.91
N GLY A 172 -2.98 -3.26 6.04
CA GLY A 172 -3.44 -1.91 6.26
C GLY A 172 -4.24 -1.32 5.09
N ARG A 173 -5.00 -0.27 5.35
CA ARG A 173 -5.70 0.51 4.32
C ARG A 173 -5.74 2.00 4.68
N PHE A 174 -5.93 2.85 3.69
CA PHE A 174 -6.30 4.24 3.93
C PHE A 174 -7.72 4.35 4.49
N GLY A 175 -7.94 5.37 5.32
CA GLY A 175 -9.22 5.76 5.89
C GLY A 175 -9.23 5.76 7.40
N ALA A 176 -9.65 6.89 7.99
CA ALA A 176 -9.98 7.01 9.40
C ALA A 176 -11.12 6.04 9.75
N LEU A 177 -11.04 5.34 10.87
CA LEU A 177 -12.04 4.34 11.27
C LEU A 177 -13.41 5.00 11.44
N SER A 178 -13.46 6.19 12.04
CA SER A 178 -14.68 6.97 12.26
C SER A 178 -15.40 7.36 10.97
N LEU A 179 -14.68 7.49 9.84
CA LEU A 179 -15.25 7.88 8.55
C LEU A 179 -15.50 6.68 7.62
N THR A 180 -14.85 5.56 7.87
CA THR A 180 -14.82 4.43 6.92
C THR A 180 -15.27 3.10 7.53
N GLU A 181 -15.96 3.12 8.68
CA GLU A 181 -16.43 1.92 9.39
C GLU A 181 -17.17 0.92 8.49
N LYS A 182 -18.05 1.43 7.61
CA LYS A 182 -18.88 0.61 6.70
C LYS A 182 -18.28 0.45 5.31
N ALA A 183 -17.10 1.03 5.06
CA ALA A 183 -16.47 0.94 3.74
C ALA A 183 -15.80 -0.43 3.56
N PRO A 184 -15.88 -1.04 2.37
CA PRO A 184 -15.19 -2.29 2.09
C PRO A 184 -13.66 -2.10 2.23
N TRP A 185 -13.01 -3.15 2.76
CA TRP A 185 -11.56 -3.12 2.99
C TRP A 185 -10.75 -3.04 1.70
N ALA A 186 -11.06 -3.88 0.72
CA ALA A 186 -10.23 -4.14 -0.44
C ALA A 186 -9.85 -2.91 -1.31
N PRO A 187 -10.74 -1.94 -1.63
CA PRO A 187 -10.36 -0.84 -2.52
C PRO A 187 -9.24 0.04 -1.95
N GLN A 188 -9.33 0.42 -0.69
CA GLN A 188 -8.32 1.27 -0.04
C GLN A 188 -7.10 0.47 0.41
N ALA A 189 -7.25 -0.80 0.77
CA ALA A 189 -6.14 -1.71 1.04
C ALA A 189 -5.31 -1.98 -0.22
N ARG A 190 -5.93 -2.16 -1.38
CA ARG A 190 -5.25 -2.27 -2.68
C ARG A 190 -4.44 -1.01 -2.98
N ARG A 191 -5.07 0.16 -2.82
CA ARG A 191 -4.39 1.44 -3.06
C ARG A 191 -3.22 1.63 -2.10
N TYR A 192 -3.41 1.32 -0.81
CA TYR A 192 -2.35 1.33 0.20
C TYR A 192 -1.22 0.37 -0.20
N TYR A 193 -1.54 -0.91 -0.40
CA TYR A 193 -0.57 -1.95 -0.74
C TYR A 193 0.28 -1.57 -1.95
N LEU A 194 -0.34 -1.23 -3.08
CA LEU A 194 0.36 -0.97 -4.35
C LEU A 194 1.27 0.26 -4.28
N ASN A 195 0.88 1.27 -3.50
CA ASN A 195 1.65 2.50 -3.37
C ASN A 195 2.74 2.42 -2.28
N ILE A 196 2.50 1.72 -1.18
CA ILE A 196 3.42 1.63 -0.03
C ILE A 196 4.28 0.36 -0.12
N VAL A 197 3.67 -0.81 -0.17
CA VAL A 197 4.33 -2.12 -0.06
C VAL A 197 4.71 -2.71 -1.44
N GLY A 198 4.01 -2.35 -2.51
CA GLY A 198 3.97 -3.05 -3.80
C GLY A 198 5.31 -3.34 -4.48
N LYS A 199 6.36 -2.55 -4.19
CA LYS A 199 7.72 -2.82 -4.67
C LYS A 199 8.27 -4.16 -4.20
N TYR A 200 7.87 -4.61 -3.01
CA TYR A 200 8.49 -5.69 -2.26
C TYR A 200 7.69 -6.99 -2.30
N GLY A 201 7.06 -7.31 -3.44
CA GLY A 201 6.22 -8.49 -3.60
C GLY A 201 6.88 -9.80 -3.18
N ALA A 202 8.16 -10.01 -3.50
CA ALA A 202 8.89 -11.21 -3.10
C ALA A 202 9.01 -11.36 -1.57
N GLN A 203 9.19 -10.26 -0.84
CA GLN A 203 9.28 -10.24 0.61
C GLN A 203 7.89 -10.52 1.24
N VAL A 204 6.82 -9.96 0.66
CA VAL A 204 5.45 -10.28 1.06
C VAL A 204 5.15 -11.76 0.83
N GLN A 205 5.51 -12.34 -0.31
CA GLN A 205 5.37 -13.77 -0.58
C GLN A 205 6.11 -14.64 0.45
N ALA A 206 7.33 -14.22 0.83
CA ALA A 206 8.09 -14.92 1.88
C ALA A 206 7.39 -14.84 3.25
N LEU A 207 6.81 -13.69 3.61
CA LEU A 207 6.03 -13.52 4.83
C LEU A 207 4.77 -14.38 4.81
N LEU A 208 3.97 -14.35 3.75
CA LEU A 208 2.77 -15.17 3.61
C LEU A 208 3.08 -16.66 3.76
N LYS A 209 4.22 -17.12 3.19
CA LYS A 209 4.67 -18.51 3.34
C LYS A 209 5.02 -18.87 4.79
N LYS A 210 5.66 -17.94 5.54
CA LYS A 210 5.96 -18.17 6.98
C LYS A 210 4.69 -18.30 7.81
N LEU A 211 3.69 -17.49 7.51
CA LEU A 211 2.44 -17.44 8.27
C LEU A 211 1.42 -18.50 7.84
N ALA A 212 1.62 -19.18 6.72
CA ALA A 212 0.64 -20.09 6.12
C ALA A 212 0.16 -21.25 7.01
N SER A 213 0.98 -21.65 7.99
CA SER A 213 0.62 -22.73 8.94
C SER A 213 -0.05 -22.24 10.22
N LEU A 214 -0.12 -20.94 10.43
CA LEU A 214 -0.70 -20.38 11.65
C LEU A 214 -2.20 -20.21 11.48
N PRO A 215 -3.01 -20.70 12.41
CA PRO A 215 -4.42 -20.33 12.45
C PRO A 215 -4.54 -18.87 12.87
N VAL A 216 -5.18 -18.05 12.05
CA VAL A 216 -5.39 -16.62 12.31
C VAL A 216 -6.89 -16.34 12.43
N GLU A 217 -7.32 -15.87 13.60
CA GLU A 217 -8.71 -15.52 13.91
C GLU A 217 -8.96 -14.01 13.67
N ALA A 218 -7.92 -13.18 13.84
CA ALA A 218 -7.99 -11.75 13.50
C ALA A 218 -6.64 -11.21 13.04
N ILE A 219 -6.66 -10.22 12.14
CA ILE A 219 -5.48 -9.44 11.73
C ILE A 219 -5.64 -8.02 12.25
N LEU A 220 -4.62 -7.55 12.97
CA LEU A 220 -4.57 -6.24 13.63
C LEU A 220 -3.47 -5.39 12.97
N PRO A 221 -3.81 -4.65 11.88
CA PRO A 221 -2.84 -3.84 11.15
C PRO A 221 -2.59 -2.50 11.85
N LEU A 222 -1.53 -1.80 11.45
CA LEU A 222 -1.20 -0.46 11.94
C LEU A 222 -2.06 0.65 11.29
N HIS A 223 -2.80 0.34 10.22
CA HIS A 223 -3.78 1.23 9.58
C HIS A 223 -5.06 0.49 9.23
N GLY A 224 -6.21 1.16 9.35
CA GLY A 224 -7.51 0.60 8.98
C GLY A 224 -8.12 -0.32 10.06
N PRO A 225 -9.17 -1.07 9.73
CA PRO A 225 -9.92 -1.85 10.71
C PRO A 225 -9.19 -3.13 11.12
N VAL A 226 -9.51 -3.62 12.31
CA VAL A 226 -9.24 -5.02 12.69
C VAL A 226 -10.04 -5.94 11.75
N LEU A 227 -9.37 -6.92 11.17
CA LEU A 227 -9.98 -7.86 10.22
C LEU A 227 -10.30 -9.16 10.96
N THR A 228 -11.59 -9.42 11.17
CA THR A 228 -12.12 -10.64 11.81
C THR A 228 -12.95 -11.48 10.84
N GLN A 229 -13.24 -10.94 9.66
CA GLN A 229 -14.04 -11.58 8.63
C GLN A 229 -13.26 -11.62 7.32
N GLU A 230 -13.59 -12.59 6.48
CA GLU A 230 -12.98 -12.74 5.15
C GLU A 230 -11.43 -12.76 5.13
N ILE A 231 -10.80 -13.21 6.23
CA ILE A 231 -9.32 -13.28 6.34
C ILE A 231 -8.71 -14.06 5.16
N GLY A 232 -9.34 -15.17 4.76
CA GLY A 232 -8.92 -15.94 3.58
C GLY A 232 -8.90 -15.07 2.31
N ARG A 233 -9.91 -14.22 2.12
CA ARG A 233 -9.96 -13.29 0.97
C ARG A 233 -8.88 -12.23 1.05
N CYS A 234 -8.59 -11.71 2.23
CA CYS A 234 -7.48 -10.75 2.43
C CYS A 234 -6.13 -11.38 2.07
N LEU A 235 -5.89 -12.62 2.50
CA LEU A 235 -4.68 -13.37 2.16
C LEU A 235 -4.57 -13.68 0.66
N GLU A 236 -5.67 -14.07 0.00
CA GLU A 236 -5.72 -14.29 -1.45
C GLU A 236 -5.36 -13.02 -2.23
N LEU A 237 -5.91 -11.87 -1.83
CA LEU A 237 -5.59 -10.59 -2.47
C LEU A 237 -4.12 -10.19 -2.27
N TYR A 238 -3.59 -10.38 -1.07
CA TYR A 238 -2.17 -10.13 -0.80
C TYR A 238 -1.26 -11.06 -1.63
N ASP A 239 -1.61 -12.34 -1.77
CA ASP A 239 -0.90 -13.29 -2.66
C ASP A 239 -0.94 -12.81 -4.12
N LEU A 240 -2.12 -12.41 -4.59
CA LEU A 240 -2.34 -11.93 -5.94
C LEU A 240 -1.53 -10.66 -6.24
N TRP A 241 -1.61 -9.65 -5.35
CA TRP A 241 -0.91 -8.38 -5.54
C TRP A 241 0.60 -8.55 -5.45
N SER A 242 1.10 -9.33 -4.48
CA SER A 242 2.53 -9.54 -4.27
C SER A 242 3.19 -10.44 -5.32
N SER A 243 2.42 -11.24 -6.03
CA SER A 243 2.86 -11.98 -7.22
C SER A 243 2.70 -11.20 -8.53
N TYR A 244 2.31 -9.92 -8.45
CA TYR A 244 2.11 -9.02 -9.59
C TYR A 244 1.09 -9.53 -10.62
N ARG A 245 0.12 -10.32 -10.19
CA ARG A 245 -0.99 -10.78 -11.03
C ARG A 245 -2.10 -9.73 -11.06
N PRO A 246 -2.76 -9.51 -12.21
CA PRO A 246 -3.92 -8.63 -12.27
C PRO A 246 -5.14 -9.25 -11.57
N GLU A 247 -5.97 -8.43 -10.93
CA GLU A 247 -7.25 -8.91 -10.40
C GLU A 247 -8.24 -9.20 -11.53
N GLU A 248 -8.13 -8.43 -12.61
CA GLU A 248 -9.02 -8.47 -13.75
C GLU A 248 -8.18 -8.69 -15.03
N PRO A 249 -7.81 -9.95 -15.33
CA PRO A 249 -6.86 -10.26 -16.39
C PRO A 249 -7.36 -9.87 -17.79
N ASP A 250 -8.66 -9.83 -18.01
CA ASP A 250 -9.24 -9.50 -19.32
C ASP A 250 -9.62 -8.02 -19.46
N ARG A 251 -9.71 -7.27 -18.36
CA ARG A 251 -10.01 -5.83 -18.39
C ARG A 251 -8.90 -5.03 -19.05
N VAL A 252 -9.30 -4.05 -19.85
CA VAL A 252 -8.41 -3.09 -20.52
C VAL A 252 -8.51 -1.73 -19.84
N LEU A 253 -7.39 -1.21 -19.35
CA LEU A 253 -7.27 0.19 -18.93
C LEU A 253 -6.79 1.03 -20.11
N VAL A 254 -7.54 2.05 -20.50
CA VAL A 254 -7.10 3.08 -21.45
C VAL A 254 -6.70 4.34 -20.68
N ALA A 255 -5.41 4.49 -20.38
CA ALA A 255 -4.86 5.64 -19.68
C ALA A 255 -4.32 6.66 -20.70
N TYR A 256 -4.76 7.91 -20.58
CA TYR A 256 -4.36 8.95 -21.53
C TYR A 256 -3.97 10.26 -20.85
N ALA A 257 -3.03 10.98 -21.50
CA ALA A 257 -2.62 12.32 -21.14
C ALA A 257 -2.81 13.24 -22.37
N SER A 258 -3.75 14.18 -22.28
CA SER A 258 -4.17 15.02 -23.40
C SER A 258 -4.18 16.50 -23.00
N ILE A 259 -3.65 17.39 -23.89
CA ILE A 259 -3.62 18.85 -23.66
C ILE A 259 -4.90 19.49 -24.18
N TYR A 260 -5.20 19.35 -25.48
CA TYR A 260 -6.33 20.03 -26.17
C TYR A 260 -7.47 19.06 -26.57
N GLY A 261 -7.49 17.84 -26.03
CA GLY A 261 -8.58 16.88 -26.22
C GLY A 261 -8.44 15.92 -27.41
N HIS A 262 -7.57 16.16 -28.39
CA HIS A 262 -7.47 15.25 -29.56
C HIS A 262 -6.90 13.88 -29.20
N THR A 263 -5.92 13.79 -28.30
CA THR A 263 -5.41 12.51 -27.78
C THR A 263 -6.49 11.80 -26.95
N LYS A 264 -7.25 12.54 -26.12
CA LYS A 264 -8.42 12.03 -25.41
C LYS A 264 -9.48 11.45 -26.35
N GLN A 265 -9.85 12.19 -27.42
CA GLN A 265 -10.82 11.71 -28.41
C GLN A 265 -10.37 10.39 -29.05
N ALA A 266 -9.08 10.27 -29.39
CA ALA A 266 -8.55 9.05 -29.96
C ALA A 266 -8.53 7.89 -28.95
N ALA A 267 -8.16 8.15 -27.70
CA ALA A 267 -8.17 7.15 -26.63
C ALA A 267 -9.60 6.65 -26.35
N LEU A 268 -10.57 7.54 -26.29
CA LEU A 268 -11.99 7.17 -26.10
C LEU A 268 -12.54 6.43 -27.31
N ALA A 269 -12.18 6.81 -28.55
CA ALA A 269 -12.57 6.06 -29.75
C ALA A 269 -12.03 4.62 -29.74
N LEU A 270 -10.83 4.39 -29.21
CA LEU A 270 -10.32 3.04 -29.01
C LEU A 270 -11.07 2.31 -27.87
N ALA A 271 -11.41 2.99 -26.78
CA ALA A 271 -12.18 2.42 -25.68
C ALA A 271 -13.56 1.96 -26.16
N ASP A 272 -14.26 2.78 -26.94
CA ASP A 272 -15.55 2.45 -27.56
C ASP A 272 -15.42 1.22 -28.47
N LEU A 273 -14.42 1.20 -29.34
CA LEU A 273 -14.15 0.08 -30.24
C LEU A 273 -13.87 -1.24 -29.50
N LEU A 274 -13.08 -1.20 -28.41
CA LEU A 274 -12.81 -2.36 -27.57
C LEU A 274 -14.09 -2.86 -26.88
N THR A 275 -14.91 -1.93 -26.40
CA THR A 275 -16.21 -2.24 -25.77
C THR A 275 -17.20 -2.87 -26.78
N GLU A 276 -17.29 -2.33 -28.00
CA GLU A 276 -18.06 -2.90 -29.11
C GLU A 276 -17.64 -4.34 -29.44
N ARG A 277 -16.37 -4.67 -29.21
CA ARG A 277 -15.82 -6.02 -29.39
C ARG A 277 -15.96 -6.92 -28.15
N GLY A 278 -16.67 -6.45 -27.12
CA GLY A 278 -16.98 -7.22 -25.92
C GLY A 278 -15.94 -7.18 -24.81
N ALA A 279 -14.94 -6.30 -24.87
CA ALA A 279 -13.99 -6.12 -23.79
C ALA A 279 -14.58 -5.29 -22.64
N ASP A 280 -14.22 -5.63 -21.41
CA ASP A 280 -14.44 -4.77 -20.23
C ASP A 280 -13.36 -3.68 -20.23
N VAL A 281 -13.78 -2.42 -20.40
CA VAL A 281 -12.87 -1.28 -20.58
C VAL A 281 -13.10 -0.23 -19.50
N THR A 282 -12.02 0.25 -18.92
CA THR A 282 -12.02 1.44 -18.06
C THR A 282 -11.08 2.50 -18.63
N THR A 283 -11.39 3.77 -18.40
CA THR A 283 -10.59 4.89 -18.90
C THR A 283 -10.03 5.71 -17.75
N CYS A 284 -8.82 6.24 -17.88
CA CYS A 284 -8.16 7.09 -16.89
C CYS A 284 -7.54 8.32 -17.55
N ASP A 285 -8.03 9.50 -17.19
CA ASP A 285 -7.44 10.78 -17.59
C ASP A 285 -6.33 11.16 -16.62
N LEU A 286 -5.09 10.99 -17.02
CA LEU A 286 -3.91 11.25 -16.18
C LEU A 286 -3.71 12.74 -15.86
N THR A 287 -4.41 13.63 -16.55
CA THR A 287 -4.32 15.08 -16.28
C THR A 287 -5.20 15.50 -15.08
N THR A 288 -6.12 14.64 -14.66
CA THR A 288 -7.07 14.92 -13.57
C THR A 288 -7.08 13.84 -12.49
N THR A 289 -6.54 12.66 -12.78
CA THR A 289 -6.45 11.54 -11.83
C THR A 289 -5.08 11.55 -11.15
N HIS A 290 -5.06 11.47 -9.83
CA HIS A 290 -3.80 11.39 -9.10
C HIS A 290 -3.04 10.11 -9.48
N VAL A 291 -1.72 10.20 -9.57
CA VAL A 291 -0.87 9.08 -10.02
C VAL A 291 -1.04 7.81 -9.19
N SER A 292 -1.31 7.91 -7.87
CA SER A 292 -1.56 6.75 -7.00
C SER A 292 -2.82 5.96 -7.38
N ASP A 293 -3.85 6.65 -7.87
CA ASP A 293 -5.10 6.02 -8.32
C ASP A 293 -4.92 5.42 -9.72
N ALA A 294 -4.21 6.13 -10.61
CA ALA A 294 -3.87 5.62 -11.94
C ALA A 294 -2.97 4.37 -11.85
N LEU A 295 -1.99 4.38 -10.95
CA LEU A 295 -1.14 3.22 -10.65
C LEU A 295 -2.00 2.02 -10.18
N THR A 296 -2.91 2.26 -9.24
CA THR A 296 -3.80 1.23 -8.71
C THR A 296 -4.64 0.59 -9.81
N GLN A 297 -5.24 1.42 -10.70
CA GLN A 297 -5.99 0.93 -11.85
C GLN A 297 -5.11 0.11 -12.81
N ALA A 298 -3.88 0.55 -13.09
CA ALA A 298 -2.95 -0.16 -13.96
C ALA A 298 -2.60 -1.56 -13.42
N PHE A 299 -2.41 -1.69 -12.11
CA PHE A 299 -2.12 -2.98 -11.49
C PHE A 299 -3.33 -3.92 -11.48
N CYS A 300 -4.56 -3.40 -11.40
CA CYS A 300 -5.77 -4.22 -11.44
C CYS A 300 -6.00 -4.89 -12.79
N CYS A 301 -5.69 -4.19 -13.90
CA CYS A 301 -6.02 -4.63 -15.25
C CYS A 301 -4.91 -5.51 -15.87
N GLY A 302 -5.31 -6.53 -16.64
CA GLY A 302 -4.37 -7.38 -17.39
C GLY A 302 -3.83 -6.74 -18.66
N LYS A 303 -4.58 -5.78 -19.22
CA LYS A 303 -4.25 -5.11 -20.48
C LYS A 303 -4.29 -3.60 -20.29
N LEU A 304 -3.34 -2.88 -20.89
CA LEU A 304 -3.27 -1.43 -20.82
C LEU A 304 -3.12 -0.82 -22.22
N VAL A 305 -3.70 0.37 -22.40
CA VAL A 305 -3.34 1.28 -23.48
C VAL A 305 -2.81 2.56 -22.86
N LEU A 306 -1.63 2.99 -23.27
CA LEU A 306 -1.02 4.23 -22.84
C LEU A 306 -1.02 5.22 -24.02
N ALA A 307 -1.75 6.33 -23.86
CA ALA A 307 -1.91 7.35 -24.91
C ALA A 307 -1.37 8.70 -24.42
N SER A 308 -0.36 9.23 -25.12
CA SER A 308 0.28 10.48 -24.74
C SER A 308 0.55 11.38 -25.93
N VAL A 309 0.52 12.68 -25.67
CA VAL A 309 1.05 13.68 -26.61
C VAL A 309 2.56 13.83 -26.42
N THR A 310 3.26 14.14 -27.50
CA THR A 310 4.66 14.61 -27.46
C THR A 310 4.68 16.05 -26.95
N TYR A 311 5.45 16.32 -25.91
CA TYR A 311 5.56 17.62 -25.26
C TYR A 311 7.06 17.97 -25.07
N ASP A 312 7.50 19.15 -25.52
CA ASP A 312 8.88 19.61 -25.45
C ASP A 312 9.91 18.56 -25.99
N GLY A 313 9.51 17.82 -27.04
CA GLY A 313 10.31 16.72 -27.59
C GLY A 313 10.38 15.46 -26.72
N GLY A 314 9.68 15.45 -25.58
CA GLY A 314 9.60 14.38 -24.58
C GLY A 314 8.19 13.80 -24.41
N LEU A 315 7.98 13.09 -23.30
CA LEU A 315 6.66 12.67 -22.86
C LEU A 315 5.96 13.83 -22.16
N PHE A 316 4.64 13.86 -22.25
CA PHE A 316 3.85 14.76 -21.45
C PHE A 316 3.94 14.36 -19.97
N PRO A 317 4.21 15.31 -19.03
CA PRO A 317 4.56 15.00 -17.65
C PRO A 317 3.64 14.00 -16.93
N PRO A 318 2.29 14.04 -17.03
CA PRO A 318 1.45 13.06 -16.34
C PRO A 318 1.68 11.61 -16.81
N MET A 319 2.03 11.38 -18.08
CA MET A 319 2.36 10.05 -18.57
C MET A 319 3.75 9.63 -18.11
N GLU A 320 4.71 10.54 -18.09
CA GLU A 320 6.06 10.24 -17.58
C GLU A 320 6.02 9.88 -16.10
N GLU A 321 5.22 10.60 -15.31
CA GLU A 321 5.01 10.31 -13.88
C GLU A 321 4.44 8.92 -13.67
N LEU A 322 3.38 8.53 -14.40
CA LEU A 322 2.81 7.19 -14.32
C LEU A 322 3.87 6.11 -14.62
N LEU A 323 4.63 6.27 -15.73
CA LEU A 323 5.66 5.29 -16.12
C LEU A 323 6.77 5.15 -15.08
N ASN A 324 7.18 6.26 -14.43
CA ASN A 324 8.16 6.24 -13.36
C ASN A 324 7.63 5.46 -12.14
N HIS A 325 6.37 5.66 -11.76
CA HIS A 325 5.74 4.93 -10.66
C HIS A 325 5.54 3.44 -10.99
N LEU A 326 5.11 3.09 -12.20
CA LEU A 326 4.99 1.70 -12.65
C LEU A 326 6.34 0.98 -12.52
N LYS A 327 7.43 1.59 -13.01
CA LYS A 327 8.78 1.03 -12.89
C LYS A 327 9.23 0.89 -11.43
N ALA A 328 9.02 1.93 -10.61
CA ALA A 328 9.42 1.94 -9.21
C ALA A 328 8.73 0.84 -8.38
N LYS A 329 7.49 0.46 -8.76
CA LYS A 329 6.69 -0.58 -8.08
C LYS A 329 6.78 -1.96 -8.74
N ASN A 330 7.78 -2.21 -9.62
CA ASN A 330 8.00 -3.50 -10.28
C ASN A 330 6.80 -3.98 -11.12
N PHE A 331 6.09 -3.06 -11.78
CA PHE A 331 4.97 -3.40 -12.67
C PHE A 331 5.40 -4.39 -13.74
N GLN A 332 4.61 -5.46 -13.92
CA GLN A 332 4.97 -6.58 -14.81
C GLN A 332 3.76 -7.43 -15.17
N ASN A 333 3.95 -8.43 -16.06
CA ASN A 333 2.95 -9.42 -16.45
C ASN A 333 1.70 -8.80 -17.11
N ARG A 334 1.89 -7.82 -18.00
CA ARG A 334 0.78 -7.10 -18.67
C ARG A 334 0.98 -7.04 -20.17
N LYS A 335 -0.12 -6.95 -20.92
CA LYS A 335 -0.15 -6.66 -22.36
C LYS A 335 -0.44 -5.17 -22.57
N ILE A 336 0.37 -4.48 -23.40
CA ILE A 336 0.32 -3.02 -23.50
C ILE A 336 0.29 -2.56 -24.96
N GLY A 337 -0.72 -1.74 -25.27
CA GLY A 337 -0.82 -0.98 -26.51
C GLY A 337 -0.36 0.47 -26.34
N LEU A 338 0.15 1.08 -27.38
CA LEU A 338 0.67 2.44 -27.35
C LEU A 338 -0.04 3.33 -28.37
N MET A 339 -0.33 4.56 -27.93
CA MET A 339 -0.86 5.62 -28.80
C MET A 339 -0.08 6.91 -28.57
N GLU A 340 0.24 7.61 -29.65
CA GLU A 340 0.89 8.90 -29.57
C GLU A 340 0.16 9.97 -30.39
N ASN A 341 0.38 11.22 -30.01
CA ASN A 341 -0.05 12.37 -30.80
C ASN A 341 1.07 13.42 -30.88
N GLY A 342 1.27 13.97 -32.06
CA GLY A 342 2.20 15.07 -32.25
C GLY A 342 2.01 15.66 -33.65
N SER A 343 1.87 17.01 -33.75
CA SER A 343 1.54 17.67 -35.04
C SER A 343 2.66 17.58 -36.05
N TRP A 344 3.93 17.69 -35.64
CA TRP A 344 5.09 17.70 -36.57
C TRP A 344 6.15 16.63 -36.27
N ALA A 345 6.34 16.21 -35.01
CA ALA A 345 7.38 15.23 -34.64
C ALA A 345 6.89 14.33 -33.49
N PRO A 346 5.93 13.41 -33.75
CA PRO A 346 5.47 12.49 -32.72
C PRO A 346 6.60 11.57 -32.27
N GLN A 347 6.84 11.50 -30.96
CA GLN A 347 7.87 10.65 -30.34
C GLN A 347 7.39 9.93 -29.09
N ALA A 348 6.18 10.23 -28.61
CA ALA A 348 5.70 9.71 -27.35
C ALA A 348 5.65 8.17 -27.31
N ALA A 349 5.20 7.51 -28.39
CA ALA A 349 5.15 6.05 -28.44
C ALA A 349 6.55 5.43 -28.33
N ARG A 350 7.53 5.97 -29.02
CA ARG A 350 8.92 5.51 -28.95
C ARG A 350 9.51 5.68 -27.55
N LEU A 351 9.23 6.82 -26.91
CA LEU A 351 9.71 7.10 -25.55
C LEU A 351 9.02 6.23 -24.52
N MET A 352 7.70 6.00 -24.60
CA MET A 352 6.97 5.08 -23.74
C MET A 352 7.49 3.65 -23.90
N ARG A 353 7.68 3.19 -25.15
CA ARG A 353 8.22 1.85 -25.45
C ARG A 353 9.56 1.64 -24.78
N ALA A 354 10.50 2.57 -24.91
CA ALA A 354 11.82 2.48 -24.30
C ALA A 354 11.77 2.35 -22.76
N ARG A 355 10.83 3.06 -22.10
CA ARG A 355 10.65 2.95 -20.65
C ARG A 355 10.02 1.61 -20.22
N LEU A 356 9.09 1.09 -21.03
CA LEU A 356 8.41 -0.18 -20.76
C LEU A 356 9.32 -1.39 -20.99
N GLU A 357 10.22 -1.32 -21.97
CA GLU A 357 11.22 -2.37 -22.25
C GLU A 357 12.23 -2.56 -21.11
N GLU A 358 12.36 -1.59 -20.20
CA GLU A 358 13.15 -1.72 -18.98
C GLU A 358 12.39 -2.49 -17.87
N MET A 359 11.08 -2.75 -18.02
CA MET A 359 10.25 -3.49 -17.08
C MET A 359 10.16 -4.97 -17.45
N LYS A 360 9.82 -5.81 -16.49
CA LYS A 360 9.82 -7.28 -16.66
C LYS A 360 8.50 -7.77 -17.26
N ASN A 361 8.57 -8.79 -18.09
CA ASN A 361 7.42 -9.58 -18.54
C ASN A 361 6.26 -8.74 -19.10
N LEU A 362 6.56 -7.67 -19.83
CA LEU A 362 5.56 -6.90 -20.57
C LEU A 362 5.49 -7.38 -22.02
N THR A 363 4.28 -7.58 -22.51
CA THR A 363 4.01 -7.87 -23.93
C THR A 363 3.54 -6.59 -24.60
N LEU A 364 4.38 -5.98 -25.42
CA LEU A 364 4.03 -4.77 -26.15
C LEU A 364 3.39 -5.12 -27.49
N CYS A 365 2.21 -4.55 -27.77
CA CYS A 365 1.59 -4.68 -29.09
C CYS A 365 2.53 -4.14 -30.17
N PRO A 366 2.62 -4.83 -31.34
CA PRO A 366 3.43 -4.37 -32.44
C PRO A 366 3.00 -3.00 -32.96
N THR A 367 1.68 -2.79 -33.11
CA THR A 367 1.10 -1.54 -33.57
C THR A 367 1.18 -0.45 -32.52
N ALA A 368 1.78 0.70 -32.89
CA ALA A 368 1.63 1.95 -32.15
C ALA A 368 0.77 2.90 -33.01
N VAL A 369 -0.34 3.37 -32.43
CA VAL A 369 -1.21 4.33 -33.13
C VAL A 369 -0.56 5.69 -33.11
N SER A 370 -0.23 6.23 -34.30
CA SER A 370 0.35 7.56 -34.45
C SER A 370 -0.68 8.54 -34.99
N ILE A 371 -0.96 9.58 -34.20
CA ILE A 371 -1.92 10.62 -34.53
C ILE A 371 -1.13 11.90 -34.84
N ARG A 372 -1.51 12.57 -35.90
CA ARG A 372 -0.96 13.90 -36.27
C ARG A 372 -2.06 14.93 -36.12
N SER A 373 -2.09 15.57 -34.96
CA SER A 373 -3.10 16.52 -34.48
C SER A 373 -4.46 15.88 -34.20
N ALA A 374 -5.20 15.44 -35.23
CA ALA A 374 -6.52 14.83 -35.10
C ALA A 374 -6.59 13.45 -35.76
N LEU A 375 -7.58 12.65 -35.35
CA LEU A 375 -7.87 11.36 -35.96
C LEU A 375 -8.20 11.53 -37.46
N ASN A 376 -7.59 10.69 -38.27
CA ASN A 376 -7.83 10.56 -39.71
C ASN A 376 -8.06 9.08 -40.08
N GLU A 377 -8.30 8.80 -41.33
CA GLU A 377 -8.58 7.43 -41.81
C GLU A 377 -7.43 6.46 -41.49
N GLY A 378 -6.17 6.86 -41.71
CA GLY A 378 -5.03 6.00 -41.41
C GLY A 378 -4.87 5.71 -39.93
N SER A 379 -5.06 6.69 -39.04
CA SER A 379 -5.03 6.45 -37.59
C SER A 379 -6.21 5.64 -37.11
N ARG A 380 -7.39 5.74 -37.72
CA ARG A 380 -8.54 4.87 -37.45
C ARG A 380 -8.28 3.41 -37.82
N GLN A 381 -7.60 3.14 -38.94
CA GLN A 381 -7.18 1.79 -39.30
C GLN A 381 -6.17 1.22 -38.28
N GLN A 382 -5.25 2.05 -37.80
CA GLN A 382 -4.33 1.65 -36.72
C GLN A 382 -5.05 1.34 -35.40
N LEU A 383 -6.14 2.08 -35.03
CA LEU A 383 -6.97 1.76 -33.89
C LEU A 383 -7.59 0.37 -34.01
N GLN A 384 -8.13 -0.01 -35.19
CA GLN A 384 -8.69 -1.33 -35.45
C GLN A 384 -7.63 -2.42 -35.23
N GLN A 385 -6.43 -2.23 -35.81
CA GLN A 385 -5.33 -3.17 -35.69
C GLN A 385 -4.86 -3.31 -34.22
N LEU A 386 -4.69 -2.20 -33.50
CA LEU A 386 -4.31 -2.24 -32.08
C LEU A 386 -5.36 -2.97 -31.23
N ALA A 387 -6.65 -2.76 -31.50
CA ALA A 387 -7.72 -3.48 -30.82
C ALA A 387 -7.64 -4.99 -31.09
N ASP A 388 -7.38 -5.42 -32.33
CA ASP A 388 -7.18 -6.83 -32.67
C ASP A 388 -6.02 -7.43 -31.89
N GLU A 389 -4.89 -6.72 -31.83
CA GLU A 389 -3.68 -7.15 -31.13
C GLU A 389 -3.90 -7.26 -29.61
N LEU A 390 -4.61 -6.29 -29.00
CA LEU A 390 -4.91 -6.30 -27.56
C LEU A 390 -5.84 -7.46 -27.16
N LEU A 391 -6.83 -7.77 -28.00
CA LEU A 391 -7.82 -8.79 -27.74
C LEU A 391 -7.38 -10.20 -28.15
N ALA A 392 -6.35 -10.32 -28.96
CA ALA A 392 -5.75 -11.61 -29.26
C ALA A 392 -5.27 -12.31 -27.96
N PRO A 393 -5.33 -13.65 -27.91
CA PRO A 393 -4.90 -14.45 -26.76
C PRO A 393 -3.47 -14.16 -26.29
#